data_80448e7dc1417cd07e54c038f9198c6f
#
_entry.id   80448e7dc1417cd07e54c038f9198c6f
#
_cell.length_a   1.000
_cell.length_b   1.000
_cell.length_c   1.000
_cell.angle_alpha   90.00
_cell.angle_beta   90.00
_cell.angle_gamma   90.00
#
_symmetry.space_group_name_H-M   'P 1'
#
loop_
_entity.id
_entity.type
_entity.pdbx_description
1 polymer ?
#
loop_
_entity_poly.entity_id
_entity_poly.type
_entity_poly.pdbx_seq_one_letter_code
_entity_poly.pdbx_strand_id
1 'polypeptide(L)'
;MIVGIPKEIKNNENRVSLTPAGAHELVQRGHTVYIQHTAGINSGFSDEEYEKVGARILPTIEDVYAIAEMIIKVKEPIECEYNLVRKGQLVFTYFHFACDKELTEAMMRSGSVCLAYETVTDKQGGLPLLIPMSEVAGRMSTQEGARFLEKPQGGRGILLGGVPGVKPAKVLILGGGIVGTNAALMAAGLGADVTICDISLPRLRQLSEFMPKNVKTLFSSSHNIEKETANN
;
A
#
# COMPACT_ATOMS: atom_id res chain seq x y z
N MET A 1 18.88 12.14 15.75
CA MET A 1 18.20 10.85 15.99
C MET A 1 18.89 9.78 15.16
N ILE A 2 19.04 8.58 15.71
CA ILE A 2 19.56 7.41 15.00
C ILE A 2 18.38 6.63 14.42
N VAL A 3 18.33 6.52 13.08
CA VAL A 3 17.27 5.84 12.34
C VAL A 3 17.81 4.53 11.79
N GLY A 4 17.10 3.43 12.03
CA GLY A 4 17.46 2.10 11.59
C GLY A 4 16.43 1.53 10.59
N ILE A 5 16.92 0.97 9.51
CA ILE A 5 16.14 0.36 8.44
C ILE A 5 16.52 -1.13 8.36
N PRO A 6 15.79 -2.01 9.02
CA PRO A 6 16.02 -3.44 8.88
C PRO A 6 15.53 -3.92 7.51
N LYS A 7 16.06 -5.06 7.06
CA LYS A 7 15.55 -5.77 5.90
C LYS A 7 14.20 -6.38 6.23
N GLU A 8 13.25 -6.28 5.31
CA GLU A 8 11.97 -6.96 5.46
C GLU A 8 12.16 -8.48 5.33
N ILE A 9 11.57 -9.20 6.27
CA ILE A 9 11.68 -10.66 6.38
C ILE A 9 10.32 -11.38 6.28
N LYS A 10 9.23 -10.61 6.18
CA LYS A 10 7.90 -11.16 5.97
C LYS A 10 7.83 -11.80 4.57
N ASN A 11 7.17 -12.95 4.46
CA ASN A 11 7.06 -13.67 3.20
C ASN A 11 6.47 -12.78 2.09
N ASN A 12 7.10 -12.80 0.91
CA ASN A 12 6.76 -11.98 -0.27
C ASN A 12 6.88 -10.45 -0.06
N GLU A 13 7.50 -9.95 1.01
CA GLU A 13 7.80 -8.54 1.15
C GLU A 13 9.20 -8.25 0.60
N ASN A 14 9.24 -7.55 -0.53
CA ASN A 14 10.47 -7.20 -1.24
C ASN A 14 10.78 -5.70 -1.19
N ARG A 15 9.91 -4.92 -0.58
CA ARG A 15 10.10 -3.47 -0.46
C ARG A 15 11.08 -3.13 0.65
N VAL A 16 11.72 -1.97 0.55
CA VAL A 16 12.47 -1.33 1.62
C VAL A 16 11.72 -0.07 2.08
N SER A 17 11.75 0.20 3.37
CA SER A 17 10.98 1.31 3.96
C SER A 17 11.58 2.69 3.68
N LEU A 18 12.85 2.77 3.27
CA LEU A 18 13.54 4.01 2.96
C LEU A 18 14.39 3.83 1.70
N THR A 19 14.18 4.69 0.71
CA THR A 19 15.02 4.74 -0.50
C THR A 19 16.33 5.48 -0.23
N PRO A 20 17.37 5.35 -1.08
CA PRO A 20 18.59 6.18 -0.96
C PRO A 20 18.29 7.68 -0.96
N ALA A 21 17.32 8.14 -1.76
CA ALA A 21 16.89 9.54 -1.74
C ALA A 21 16.31 9.96 -0.38
N GLY A 22 15.47 9.11 0.23
CA GLY A 22 14.95 9.37 1.57
C GLY A 22 16.06 9.35 2.65
N ALA A 23 17.03 8.45 2.53
CA ALA A 23 18.19 8.40 3.41
C ALA A 23 19.02 9.70 3.30
N HIS A 24 19.24 10.20 2.09
CA HIS A 24 19.91 11.48 1.86
C HIS A 24 19.23 12.64 2.61
N GLU A 25 17.90 12.75 2.49
CA GLU A 25 17.13 13.80 3.18
C GLU A 25 17.26 13.74 4.71
N LEU A 26 17.26 12.54 5.28
CA LEU A 26 17.45 12.37 6.72
C LEU A 26 18.87 12.74 7.14
N VAL A 27 19.89 12.31 6.40
CA VAL A 27 21.29 12.64 6.66
C VAL A 27 21.53 14.16 6.57
N GLN A 28 20.99 14.83 5.54
CA GLN A 28 21.11 16.28 5.39
C GLN A 28 20.45 17.06 6.54
N ARG A 29 19.45 16.47 7.20
CA ARG A 29 18.81 17.05 8.39
C ARG A 29 19.50 16.69 9.71
N GLY A 30 20.69 16.09 9.64
CA GLY A 30 21.51 15.77 10.82
C GLY A 30 21.12 14.47 11.52
N HIS A 31 20.37 13.60 10.88
CA HIS A 31 20.09 12.26 11.41
C HIS A 31 21.19 11.29 10.99
N THR A 32 21.46 10.28 11.83
CA THR A 32 22.32 9.16 11.45
C THR A 32 21.43 8.02 10.98
N VAL A 33 21.67 7.53 9.76
CA VAL A 33 20.84 6.48 9.13
C VAL A 33 21.67 5.19 9.02
N TYR A 34 21.14 4.11 9.55
CA TYR A 34 21.68 2.75 9.41
C TYR A 34 20.74 1.89 8.60
N ILE A 35 21.28 1.20 7.61
CA ILE A 35 20.56 0.28 6.75
C ILE A 35 21.11 -1.13 7.00
N GLN A 36 20.27 -2.14 7.17
CA GLN A 36 20.74 -3.51 7.20
C GLN A 36 21.30 -3.91 5.83
N HIS A 37 22.39 -4.65 5.83
CA HIS A 37 23.00 -5.22 4.62
C HIS A 37 21.93 -5.86 3.71
N THR A 38 21.95 -5.50 2.43
CA THR A 38 21.01 -5.97 1.39
C THR A 38 19.53 -5.64 1.64
N ALA A 39 19.18 -4.70 2.53
CA ALA A 39 17.77 -4.34 2.78
C ALA A 39 17.07 -3.79 1.54
N GLY A 40 17.79 -3.04 0.69
CA GLY A 40 17.24 -2.42 -0.53
C GLY A 40 17.31 -3.29 -1.78
N ILE A 41 18.02 -4.41 -1.77
CA ILE A 41 18.40 -5.13 -2.99
C ILE A 41 17.19 -5.60 -3.82
N ASN A 42 16.13 -6.07 -3.18
CA ASN A 42 14.91 -6.53 -3.84
C ASN A 42 14.05 -5.37 -4.38
N SER A 43 14.34 -4.14 -3.95
CA SER A 43 13.75 -2.90 -4.47
C SER A 43 14.64 -2.20 -5.51
N GLY A 44 15.77 -2.83 -5.89
CA GLY A 44 16.71 -2.31 -6.89
C GLY A 44 17.73 -1.32 -6.33
N PHE A 45 17.92 -1.25 -5.00
CA PHE A 45 18.89 -0.36 -4.36
C PHE A 45 20.01 -1.17 -3.72
N SER A 46 21.26 -0.88 -4.11
CA SER A 46 22.43 -1.52 -3.52
C SER A 46 22.88 -0.82 -2.23
N ASP A 47 23.68 -1.49 -1.42
CA ASP A 47 24.27 -0.92 -0.22
C ASP A 47 25.15 0.30 -0.53
N GLU A 48 25.90 0.25 -1.62
CA GLU A 48 26.76 1.36 -2.08
C GLU A 48 25.96 2.63 -2.43
N GLU A 49 24.72 2.49 -2.88
CA GLU A 49 23.85 3.64 -3.15
C GLU A 49 23.45 4.34 -1.84
N TYR A 50 23.22 3.58 -0.77
CA TYR A 50 22.97 4.14 0.55
C TYR A 50 24.24 4.78 1.16
N GLU A 51 25.40 4.14 1.03
CA GLU A 51 26.68 4.69 1.51
C GLU A 51 27.03 6.01 0.83
N LYS A 52 26.83 6.12 -0.49
CA LYS A 52 27.07 7.36 -1.27
C LYS A 52 26.26 8.55 -0.76
N VAL A 53 25.12 8.34 -0.15
CA VAL A 53 24.29 9.42 0.41
C VAL A 53 24.50 9.64 1.91
N GLY A 54 25.49 8.95 2.49
CA GLY A 54 25.90 9.13 3.90
C GLY A 54 25.21 8.22 4.91
N ALA A 55 24.42 7.25 4.46
CA ALA A 55 23.94 6.18 5.32
C ALA A 55 25.07 5.16 5.61
N ARG A 56 24.90 4.35 6.64
CA ARG A 56 25.86 3.33 7.07
C ARG A 56 25.22 1.96 7.01
N ILE A 57 25.98 0.96 6.59
CA ILE A 57 25.49 -0.42 6.51
C ILE A 57 25.83 -1.19 7.78
N LEU A 58 24.86 -1.95 8.30
CA LEU A 58 25.03 -2.88 9.41
C LEU A 58 24.75 -4.32 8.93
N PRO A 59 25.49 -5.32 9.43
CA PRO A 59 25.40 -6.68 8.91
C PRO A 59 24.10 -7.38 9.26
N THR A 60 23.54 -7.16 10.46
CA THR A 60 22.42 -7.94 10.99
C THR A 60 21.23 -7.07 11.40
N ILE A 61 20.05 -7.68 11.52
CA ILE A 61 18.86 -7.02 12.02
C ILE A 61 19.02 -6.64 13.50
N GLU A 62 19.70 -7.48 14.28
CA GLU A 62 19.98 -7.26 15.70
C GLU A 62 20.81 -5.99 15.89
N ASP A 63 21.84 -5.79 15.06
CA ASP A 63 22.68 -4.59 15.10
C ASP A 63 21.87 -3.34 14.82
N VAL A 64 20.94 -3.39 13.83
CA VAL A 64 20.08 -2.27 13.50
C VAL A 64 19.14 -1.93 14.66
N TYR A 65 18.46 -2.94 15.23
CA TYR A 65 17.57 -2.72 16.36
C TYR A 65 18.33 -2.24 17.61
N ALA A 66 19.53 -2.75 17.86
CA ALA A 66 20.33 -2.41 19.03
C ALA A 66 20.76 -0.93 19.08
N ILE A 67 21.06 -0.33 17.90
CA ILE A 67 21.61 1.04 17.86
C ILE A 67 20.52 2.09 17.60
N ALA A 68 19.45 1.75 16.87
CA ALA A 68 18.47 2.72 16.42
C ALA A 68 17.58 3.26 17.55
N GLU A 69 17.33 4.56 17.54
CA GLU A 69 16.31 5.22 18.35
C GLU A 69 14.94 5.07 17.70
N MET A 70 14.91 5.02 16.36
CA MET A 70 13.72 4.84 15.53
C MET A 70 13.96 3.75 14.50
N ILE A 71 13.08 2.75 14.48
CA ILE A 71 13.02 1.74 13.45
C ILE A 71 11.93 2.13 12.44
N ILE A 72 12.28 2.12 11.15
CA ILE A 72 11.33 2.33 10.07
C ILE A 72 11.23 1.04 9.24
N LYS A 73 10.03 0.51 9.11
CA LYS A 73 9.72 -0.71 8.35
C LYS A 73 8.58 -0.46 7.37
N VAL A 74 8.41 -1.37 6.42
CA VAL A 74 7.21 -1.44 5.59
C VAL A 74 6.10 -2.20 6.30
N LYS A 75 6.44 -3.40 6.80
CA LYS A 75 5.51 -4.29 7.49
C LYS A 75 5.75 -4.32 8.99
N GLU A 76 4.71 -4.70 9.71
CA GLU A 76 4.77 -4.96 11.15
C GLU A 76 5.92 -5.90 11.51
N PRO A 77 6.51 -5.75 12.70
CA PRO A 77 7.42 -6.78 13.25
C PRO A 77 6.73 -8.13 13.33
N ILE A 78 7.45 -9.20 13.04
CA ILE A 78 6.99 -10.58 13.20
C ILE A 78 7.62 -11.21 14.44
N GLU A 79 7.17 -12.40 14.84
CA GLU A 79 7.52 -13.04 16.13
C GLU A 79 9.01 -13.02 16.44
N CYS A 80 9.89 -13.31 15.47
CA CYS A 80 11.34 -13.29 15.71
C CYS A 80 11.92 -11.89 15.93
N GLU A 81 11.19 -10.83 15.59
CA GLU A 81 11.60 -9.43 15.80
C GLU A 81 11.09 -8.87 17.15
N TYR A 82 10.07 -9.47 17.79
CA TYR A 82 9.44 -8.90 18.97
C TYR A 82 10.43 -8.61 20.11
N ASN A 83 11.39 -9.51 20.31
CA ASN A 83 12.40 -9.38 21.36
C ASN A 83 13.53 -8.38 21.03
N LEU A 84 13.61 -7.91 19.80
CA LEU A 84 14.56 -6.90 19.35
C LEU A 84 14.06 -5.49 19.65
N VAL A 85 12.73 -5.32 19.72
CA VAL A 85 12.11 -4.03 20.02
C VAL A 85 12.33 -3.63 21.47
N ARG A 86 12.87 -2.41 21.68
CA ARG A 86 13.27 -1.95 23.01
C ARG A 86 12.29 -0.94 23.61
N LYS A 87 12.27 -0.87 24.93
CA LYS A 87 11.49 0.13 25.67
C LYS A 87 11.87 1.56 25.23
N GLY A 88 10.87 2.35 24.88
CA GLY A 88 11.03 3.74 24.44
C GLY A 88 11.52 3.89 22.99
N GLN A 89 11.86 2.81 22.30
CA GLN A 89 12.22 2.85 20.88
C GLN A 89 10.99 3.21 20.04
N LEU A 90 11.14 4.11 19.06
CA LEU A 90 10.12 4.40 18.08
C LEU A 90 10.09 3.28 17.01
N VAL A 91 8.91 2.78 16.72
CA VAL A 91 8.69 1.86 15.57
C VAL A 91 7.64 2.48 14.67
N PHE A 92 8.02 2.75 13.42
CA PHE A 92 7.19 3.44 12.43
C PHE A 92 6.99 2.54 11.21
N THR A 93 5.78 2.01 11.05
CA THR A 93 5.44 0.99 10.06
C THR A 93 3.93 0.88 9.86
N TYR A 94 3.46 0.08 8.88
CA TYR A 94 2.08 -0.40 8.83
C TYR A 94 1.90 -1.51 9.85
N PHE A 95 1.23 -1.24 10.96
CA PHE A 95 1.06 -2.21 12.04
C PHE A 95 -0.12 -3.16 11.87
N HIS A 96 -1.26 -2.67 11.42
CA HIS A 96 -2.50 -3.45 11.32
C HIS A 96 -2.92 -4.12 12.65
N PHE A 97 -2.72 -3.48 13.77
CA PHE A 97 -2.97 -4.02 15.12
C PHE A 97 -4.32 -4.70 15.32
N ALA A 98 -5.38 -4.19 14.68
CA ALA A 98 -6.71 -4.75 14.79
C ALA A 98 -6.81 -6.20 14.29
N CYS A 99 -5.89 -6.64 13.44
CA CYS A 99 -5.88 -7.98 12.84
C CYS A 99 -4.97 -8.97 13.56
N ASP A 100 -4.10 -8.49 14.47
CA ASP A 100 -3.07 -9.31 15.10
C ASP A 100 -2.95 -9.02 16.61
N LYS A 101 -3.54 -9.90 17.41
CA LYS A 101 -3.52 -9.80 18.85
C LYS A 101 -2.13 -10.04 19.43
N GLU A 102 -1.38 -11.01 18.89
CA GLU A 102 -0.04 -11.38 19.40
C GLU A 102 0.96 -10.24 19.20
N LEU A 103 0.94 -9.64 18.00
CA LEU A 103 1.72 -8.42 17.71
C LEU A 103 1.36 -7.29 18.66
N THR A 104 0.06 -7.05 18.88
CA THR A 104 -0.40 -5.97 19.76
C THR A 104 0.12 -6.17 21.18
N GLU A 105 -0.02 -7.37 21.74
CA GLU A 105 0.48 -7.72 23.08
C GLU A 105 2.02 -7.65 23.16
N ALA A 106 2.72 -8.08 22.10
CA ALA A 106 4.19 -8.00 22.05
C ALA A 106 4.67 -6.54 22.08
N MET A 107 4.06 -5.67 21.29
CA MET A 107 4.42 -4.25 21.29
C MET A 107 4.07 -3.56 22.62
N MET A 108 2.97 -3.92 23.24
CA MET A 108 2.65 -3.44 24.60
C MET A 108 3.69 -3.90 25.62
N ARG A 109 4.11 -5.16 25.59
CA ARG A 109 5.14 -5.69 26.50
C ARG A 109 6.51 -5.05 26.29
N SER A 110 6.88 -4.73 25.05
CA SER A 110 8.16 -4.08 24.74
C SER A 110 8.27 -2.68 25.34
N GLY A 111 7.15 -1.99 25.57
CA GLY A 111 7.14 -0.59 26.02
C GLY A 111 7.67 0.38 24.96
N SER A 112 7.65 0.01 23.69
CA SER A 112 8.02 0.86 22.56
C SER A 112 6.93 1.89 22.25
N VAL A 113 7.29 2.87 21.44
CA VAL A 113 6.34 3.87 20.90
C VAL A 113 6.02 3.50 19.45
N CYS A 114 4.81 3.01 19.24
CA CYS A 114 4.35 2.56 17.91
C CYS A 114 3.64 3.70 17.17
N LEU A 115 4.13 4.03 15.97
CA LEU A 115 3.50 4.95 15.05
C LEU A 115 3.05 4.16 13.81
N ALA A 116 1.74 4.04 13.63
CA ALA A 116 1.17 3.32 12.49
C ALA A 116 0.99 4.25 11.30
N TYR A 117 1.56 3.92 10.13
CA TYR A 117 1.37 4.72 8.91
C TYR A 117 -0.10 4.93 8.57
N GLU A 118 -0.91 3.89 8.75
CA GLU A 118 -2.33 3.88 8.42
C GLU A 118 -3.20 4.77 9.32
N THR A 119 -2.65 5.29 10.41
CA THR A 119 -3.40 6.16 11.34
C THR A 119 -2.87 7.59 11.40
N VAL A 120 -1.80 7.90 10.68
CA VAL A 120 -1.29 9.29 10.59
C VAL A 120 -2.26 10.13 9.77
N THR A 121 -2.80 11.18 10.39
CA THR A 121 -3.75 12.11 9.75
C THR A 121 -3.11 13.46 9.44
N ASP A 122 -3.55 14.07 8.35
CA ASP A 122 -3.31 15.48 8.06
C ASP A 122 -4.32 16.38 8.81
N LYS A 123 -4.18 17.70 8.64
CA LYS A 123 -5.06 18.69 9.28
C LYS A 123 -6.53 18.61 8.83
N GLN A 124 -6.80 17.98 7.70
CA GLN A 124 -8.12 17.79 7.11
C GLN A 124 -8.72 16.42 7.46
N GLY A 125 -8.00 15.58 8.23
CA GLY A 125 -8.39 14.22 8.58
C GLY A 125 -8.12 13.19 7.49
N GLY A 126 -7.39 13.56 6.44
CA GLY A 126 -6.89 12.63 5.42
C GLY A 126 -5.79 11.73 5.97
N LEU A 127 -5.54 10.61 5.29
CA LEU A 127 -4.53 9.62 5.65
C LEU A 127 -3.37 9.63 4.63
N PRO A 128 -2.46 10.63 4.67
CA PRO A 128 -1.50 10.90 3.62
C PRO A 128 -0.51 9.75 3.39
N LEU A 129 -0.22 8.95 4.41
CA LEU A 129 0.70 7.82 4.29
C LEU A 129 0.00 6.53 3.78
N LEU A 130 -1.33 6.46 3.85
CA LEU A 130 -2.14 5.36 3.31
C LEU A 130 -2.53 5.60 1.83
N ILE A 131 -2.68 6.85 1.42
CA ILE A 131 -3.11 7.23 0.07
C ILE A 131 -2.29 6.53 -1.02
N PRO A 132 -0.94 6.56 -1.03
CA PRO A 132 -0.16 5.93 -2.10
C PRO A 132 -0.40 4.43 -2.23
N MET A 133 -0.57 3.73 -1.10
CA MET A 133 -0.86 2.29 -1.13
C MET A 133 -2.27 2.00 -1.65
N SER A 134 -3.23 2.87 -1.34
CA SER A 134 -4.59 2.78 -1.88
C SER A 134 -4.62 3.03 -3.40
N GLU A 135 -3.80 3.94 -3.91
CA GLU A 135 -3.65 4.17 -5.35
C GLU A 135 -3.06 2.95 -6.06
N VAL A 136 -2.00 2.35 -5.50
CA VAL A 136 -1.40 1.11 -6.03
C VAL A 136 -2.43 -0.02 -6.02
N ALA A 137 -3.14 -0.22 -4.91
CA ALA A 137 -4.16 -1.28 -4.79
C ALA A 137 -5.27 -1.12 -5.84
N GLY A 138 -5.76 0.10 -6.05
CA GLY A 138 -6.78 0.38 -7.06
C GLY A 138 -6.30 0.08 -8.48
N ARG A 139 -5.07 0.45 -8.82
CA ARG A 139 -4.50 0.17 -10.14
C ARG A 139 -4.25 -1.32 -10.34
N MET A 140 -3.69 -2.00 -9.33
CA MET A 140 -3.45 -3.44 -9.39
C MET A 140 -4.73 -4.27 -9.48
N SER A 141 -5.82 -3.84 -8.82
CA SER A 141 -7.09 -4.59 -8.83
C SER A 141 -7.61 -4.81 -10.26
N THR A 142 -7.47 -3.82 -11.13
CA THR A 142 -7.87 -3.96 -12.54
C THR A 142 -6.90 -4.87 -13.30
N GLN A 143 -5.61 -4.79 -13.04
CA GLN A 143 -4.61 -5.64 -13.67
C GLN A 143 -4.83 -7.11 -13.31
N GLU A 144 -4.98 -7.41 -12.02
CA GLU A 144 -5.27 -8.78 -11.56
C GLU A 144 -6.65 -9.26 -12.02
N GLY A 145 -7.67 -8.40 -12.01
CA GLY A 145 -8.99 -8.71 -12.55
C GLY A 145 -8.94 -9.10 -14.03
N ALA A 146 -8.15 -8.39 -14.84
CA ALA A 146 -7.94 -8.73 -16.24
C ALA A 146 -7.28 -10.11 -16.40
N ARG A 147 -6.25 -10.38 -15.59
CA ARG A 147 -5.56 -11.69 -15.56
C ARG A 147 -6.52 -12.83 -15.20
N PHE A 148 -7.31 -12.66 -14.15
CA PHE A 148 -8.27 -13.70 -13.73
C PHE A 148 -9.46 -13.89 -14.68
N LEU A 149 -9.68 -13.00 -15.65
CA LEU A 149 -10.63 -13.23 -16.74
C LEU A 149 -10.09 -14.21 -17.82
N GLU A 150 -8.80 -14.48 -17.85
CA GLU A 150 -8.18 -15.37 -18.82
C GLU A 150 -8.56 -16.85 -18.57
N LYS A 151 -8.71 -17.63 -19.65
CA LYS A 151 -9.05 -19.06 -19.57
C LYS A 151 -8.06 -19.89 -18.75
N PRO A 152 -6.72 -19.71 -18.86
CA PRO A 152 -5.77 -20.44 -18.02
C PRO A 152 -5.94 -20.21 -16.53
N GLN A 153 -6.54 -19.08 -16.12
CA GLN A 153 -6.83 -18.76 -14.71
C GLN A 153 -8.23 -19.23 -14.28
N GLY A 154 -8.96 -19.96 -15.12
CA GLY A 154 -10.33 -20.37 -14.86
C GLY A 154 -11.38 -19.29 -15.18
N GLY A 155 -10.96 -18.17 -15.76
CA GLY A 155 -11.81 -17.04 -16.10
C GLY A 155 -12.75 -17.31 -17.29
N ARG A 156 -13.67 -16.36 -17.55
CA ARG A 156 -14.66 -16.43 -18.62
C ARG A 156 -14.07 -16.28 -20.03
N GLY A 157 -12.83 -15.85 -20.18
CA GLY A 157 -12.16 -15.57 -21.46
C GLY A 157 -12.67 -14.29 -22.11
N ILE A 158 -12.93 -13.27 -21.32
CA ILE A 158 -13.43 -11.97 -21.77
C ILE A 158 -12.30 -10.94 -21.70
N LEU A 159 -12.15 -10.17 -22.79
CA LEU A 159 -11.22 -9.05 -22.85
C LEU A 159 -11.90 -7.78 -22.34
N LEU A 160 -11.23 -7.03 -21.42
CA LEU A 160 -11.84 -5.84 -20.81
C LEU A 160 -12.30 -4.81 -21.85
N GLY A 161 -11.48 -4.48 -22.83
CA GLY A 161 -11.80 -3.49 -23.86
C GLY A 161 -12.68 -3.99 -25.00
N GLY A 162 -12.96 -5.30 -25.05
CA GLY A 162 -13.59 -5.89 -26.24
C GLY A 162 -12.72 -5.78 -27.49
N VAL A 163 -13.31 -6.02 -28.66
CA VAL A 163 -12.70 -5.79 -29.98
C VAL A 163 -13.79 -5.32 -30.95
N PRO A 164 -13.45 -4.79 -32.15
CA PRO A 164 -14.46 -4.44 -33.14
C PRO A 164 -15.46 -5.59 -33.38
N GLY A 165 -16.73 -5.31 -33.16
CA GLY A 165 -17.81 -6.30 -33.22
C GLY A 165 -18.12 -7.07 -31.94
N VAL A 166 -17.29 -6.96 -30.92
CA VAL A 166 -17.50 -7.56 -29.57
C VAL A 166 -17.48 -6.47 -28.50
N LYS A 167 -18.56 -6.42 -27.70
CA LYS A 167 -18.69 -5.42 -26.62
C LYS A 167 -17.58 -5.56 -25.58
N PRO A 168 -17.16 -4.45 -24.93
CA PRO A 168 -16.25 -4.50 -23.79
C PRO A 168 -16.88 -5.23 -22.60
N ALA A 169 -16.03 -5.68 -21.69
CA ALA A 169 -16.45 -6.22 -20.41
C ALA A 169 -17.07 -5.12 -19.54
N LYS A 170 -17.98 -5.53 -18.68
CA LYS A 170 -18.54 -4.68 -17.64
C LYS A 170 -17.71 -4.84 -16.36
N VAL A 171 -17.45 -3.74 -15.69
CA VAL A 171 -16.71 -3.70 -14.43
C VAL A 171 -17.52 -2.94 -13.39
N LEU A 172 -17.91 -3.63 -12.33
CA LEU A 172 -18.60 -3.02 -11.18
C LEU A 172 -17.60 -2.75 -10.07
N ILE A 173 -17.58 -1.50 -9.59
CA ILE A 173 -16.69 -1.05 -8.51
C ILE A 173 -17.54 -0.59 -7.34
N LEU A 174 -17.35 -1.21 -6.19
CA LEU A 174 -18.07 -0.89 -4.95
C LEU A 174 -17.20 0.01 -4.07
N GLY A 175 -17.59 1.28 -3.96
CA GLY A 175 -16.87 2.32 -3.23
C GLY A 175 -16.08 3.26 -4.15
N GLY A 176 -16.38 4.55 -4.09
CA GLY A 176 -15.76 5.62 -4.86
C GLY A 176 -14.59 6.30 -4.14
N GLY A 177 -13.97 5.66 -3.15
CA GLY A 177 -12.77 6.14 -2.45
C GLY A 177 -11.53 6.13 -3.35
N ILE A 178 -10.34 6.24 -2.76
CA ILE A 178 -9.06 6.30 -3.50
C ILE A 178 -8.86 5.02 -4.32
N VAL A 179 -9.05 3.85 -3.72
CA VAL A 179 -8.92 2.55 -4.38
C VAL A 179 -9.87 2.46 -5.58
N GLY A 180 -11.18 2.66 -5.35
CA GLY A 180 -12.19 2.52 -6.40
C GLY A 180 -12.02 3.55 -7.52
N THR A 181 -11.62 4.78 -7.20
CA THR A 181 -11.31 5.81 -8.19
C THR A 181 -10.19 5.37 -9.12
N ASN A 182 -9.08 4.87 -8.57
CA ASN A 182 -7.96 4.39 -9.37
C ASN A 182 -8.31 3.12 -10.16
N ALA A 183 -9.07 2.20 -9.58
CA ALA A 183 -9.58 1.03 -10.30
C ALA A 183 -10.46 1.43 -11.51
N ALA A 184 -11.37 2.40 -11.31
CA ALA A 184 -12.24 2.90 -12.37
C ALA A 184 -11.45 3.55 -13.52
N LEU A 185 -10.46 4.37 -13.20
CA LEU A 185 -9.59 5.01 -14.20
C LEU A 185 -8.81 3.96 -15.02
N MET A 186 -8.27 2.94 -14.36
CA MET A 186 -7.52 1.88 -15.05
C MET A 186 -8.44 1.00 -15.92
N ALA A 187 -9.59 0.59 -15.39
CA ALA A 187 -10.55 -0.21 -16.15
C ALA A 187 -11.09 0.56 -17.36
N ALA A 188 -11.42 1.84 -17.17
CA ALA A 188 -11.87 2.70 -18.24
C ALA A 188 -10.80 2.94 -19.30
N GLY A 189 -9.53 3.11 -18.88
CA GLY A 189 -8.38 3.25 -19.78
C GLY A 189 -8.13 2.00 -20.62
N LEU A 190 -8.47 0.82 -20.13
CA LEU A 190 -8.45 -0.44 -20.89
C LEU A 190 -9.70 -0.61 -21.78
N GLY A 191 -10.66 0.32 -21.75
CA GLY A 191 -11.83 0.33 -22.60
C GLY A 191 -13.05 -0.40 -22.05
N ALA A 192 -13.05 -0.80 -20.78
CA ALA A 192 -14.21 -1.45 -20.15
C ALA A 192 -15.42 -0.50 -20.01
N ASP A 193 -16.64 -1.06 -19.92
CA ASP A 193 -17.85 -0.34 -19.49
C ASP A 193 -17.91 -0.41 -17.96
N VAL A 194 -17.63 0.72 -17.28
CA VAL A 194 -17.42 0.77 -15.84
C VAL A 194 -18.61 1.38 -15.12
N THR A 195 -19.07 0.74 -14.05
CA THR A 195 -20.01 1.32 -13.07
C THR A 195 -19.32 1.45 -11.73
N ILE A 196 -19.20 2.68 -11.21
CA ILE A 196 -18.66 2.94 -9.87
C ILE A 196 -19.77 3.35 -8.92
N CYS A 197 -19.87 2.66 -7.79
CA CYS A 197 -20.88 2.87 -6.77
C CYS A 197 -20.30 3.54 -5.53
N ASP A 198 -21.09 4.43 -4.90
CA ASP A 198 -20.77 4.97 -3.57
C ASP A 198 -22.07 5.31 -2.83
N ILE A 199 -22.04 5.32 -1.49
CA ILE A 199 -23.14 5.75 -0.64
C ILE A 199 -23.21 7.27 -0.50
N SER A 200 -22.15 7.98 -0.86
CA SER A 200 -22.04 9.44 -0.76
C SER A 200 -22.40 10.09 -2.10
N LEU A 201 -23.57 10.73 -2.16
CA LEU A 201 -23.97 11.53 -3.33
C LEU A 201 -22.99 12.68 -3.65
N PRO A 202 -22.43 13.41 -2.67
CA PRO A 202 -21.37 14.37 -2.96
C PRO A 202 -20.17 13.75 -3.64
N ARG A 203 -19.75 12.54 -3.22
CA ARG A 203 -18.65 11.83 -3.86
C ARG A 203 -18.97 11.41 -5.29
N LEU A 204 -20.17 10.91 -5.53
CA LEU A 204 -20.62 10.55 -6.90
C LEU A 204 -20.63 11.76 -7.84
N ARG A 205 -21.04 12.97 -7.34
CA ARG A 205 -20.95 14.19 -8.13
C ARG A 205 -19.51 14.53 -8.49
N GLN A 206 -18.60 14.53 -7.52
CA GLN A 206 -17.17 14.74 -7.79
C GLN A 206 -16.63 13.76 -8.83
N LEU A 207 -16.94 12.47 -8.68
CA LEU A 207 -16.50 11.45 -9.65
C LEU A 207 -17.01 11.74 -11.06
N SER A 208 -18.27 12.15 -11.21
CA SER A 208 -18.87 12.45 -12.52
C SER A 208 -18.21 13.63 -13.25
N GLU A 209 -17.49 14.52 -12.53
CA GLU A 209 -16.82 15.69 -13.10
C GLU A 209 -15.51 15.32 -13.85
N PHE A 210 -14.81 14.30 -13.40
CA PHE A 210 -13.47 13.98 -13.96
C PHE A 210 -13.34 12.56 -14.52
N MET A 211 -14.30 11.68 -14.29
CA MET A 211 -14.25 10.31 -14.81
C MET A 211 -14.44 10.28 -16.35
N PRO A 212 -13.77 9.35 -17.06
CA PRO A 212 -14.00 9.12 -18.47
C PRO A 212 -15.47 8.77 -18.79
N LYS A 213 -15.90 9.01 -20.03
CA LYS A 213 -17.31 8.83 -20.47
C LYS A 213 -17.83 7.39 -20.36
N ASN A 214 -16.96 6.41 -20.37
CA ASN A 214 -17.27 4.99 -20.17
C ASN A 214 -17.35 4.59 -18.69
N VAL A 215 -17.27 5.55 -17.75
CA VAL A 215 -17.54 5.34 -16.33
C VAL A 215 -18.88 5.96 -15.96
N LYS A 216 -19.75 5.16 -15.39
CA LYS A 216 -21.06 5.58 -14.87
C LYS A 216 -21.02 5.58 -13.34
N THR A 217 -21.65 6.58 -12.73
CA THR A 217 -21.79 6.64 -11.26
C THR A 217 -23.16 6.10 -10.87
N LEU A 218 -23.21 5.33 -9.79
CA LEU A 218 -24.45 4.74 -9.27
C LEU A 218 -24.48 4.79 -7.75
N PHE A 219 -25.64 5.09 -7.17
CA PHE A 219 -25.82 5.06 -5.71
C PHE A 219 -25.81 3.61 -5.19
N SER A 220 -25.01 3.33 -4.16
CA SER A 220 -24.88 2.00 -3.53
C SER A 220 -26.10 1.66 -2.68
N SER A 221 -27.23 1.34 -3.30
CA SER A 221 -28.33 0.64 -2.63
C SER A 221 -28.21 -0.87 -2.85
N SER A 222 -28.73 -1.68 -1.93
CA SER A 222 -28.76 -3.14 -2.11
C SER A 222 -29.39 -3.54 -3.43
N HIS A 223 -30.52 -2.91 -3.77
CA HIS A 223 -31.21 -3.15 -5.05
C HIS A 223 -30.33 -2.87 -6.27
N ASN A 224 -29.62 -1.73 -6.29
CA ASN A 224 -28.75 -1.37 -7.40
C ASN A 224 -27.55 -2.33 -7.53
N ILE A 225 -26.93 -2.69 -6.39
CA ILE A 225 -25.82 -3.62 -6.36
C ILE A 225 -26.23 -5.00 -6.89
N GLU A 226 -27.35 -5.55 -6.40
CA GLU A 226 -27.90 -6.84 -6.85
C GLU A 226 -28.17 -6.83 -8.34
N LYS A 227 -28.82 -5.77 -8.85
CA LYS A 227 -29.16 -5.62 -10.27
C LYS A 227 -27.90 -5.54 -11.14
N GLU A 228 -26.90 -4.73 -10.74
CA GLU A 228 -25.65 -4.60 -11.51
C GLU A 228 -24.83 -5.89 -11.46
N THR A 229 -24.76 -6.56 -10.30
CA THR A 229 -24.05 -7.85 -10.16
C THR A 229 -24.67 -8.94 -11.04
N ALA A 230 -25.99 -8.98 -11.17
CA ALA A 230 -26.68 -9.94 -12.04
C ALA A 230 -26.44 -9.66 -13.54
N ASN A 231 -26.07 -8.45 -13.91
CA ASN A 231 -25.87 -8.00 -15.28
C ASN A 231 -24.40 -7.97 -15.74
N ASN A 232 -23.43 -8.28 -14.82
CA ASN A 232 -21.99 -8.27 -15.08
C ASN A 232 -21.36 -9.65 -15.34
#